data_e130fc3b6abb153b92a84248e4aebf06
#
_entry.id   e130fc3b6abb153b92a84248e4aebf06
#
_cell.length_a   1.000
_cell.length_b   1.000
_cell.length_c   1.000
_cell.angle_alpha   90.00
_cell.angle_beta   90.00
_cell.angle_gamma   90.00
#
_symmetry.space_group_name_H-M   'P 1'
#
loop_
_entity.id
_entity.type
_entity.pdbx_description
1 polymer ?
#
loop_
_entity_poly.entity_id
_entity_poly.type
_entity_poly.pdbx_seq_one_letter_code
_entity_poly.pdbx_strand_id
1 'polypeptide(L)'
;CIADSVVPSYTNPNNISIITGSPPSVHGISANFFIDPETGEGVQMTDPKYIRVPSILAEFSRNGAKVVSITAKDKLRRLLGKGINIAGGSVNFSSEKANQCTLAKNGIDNVLSLVDMPLPDVYSADLSLFVLEAGVKILERDRPDLMYLFTTDFIQHKYAPGTDVSNKFLSQIDNAIGRLIDLGAIVGVTADHGMNERMTPDGSPNVIYLQDEIDKEFGTGAYRVVLTFTDHYVVHHSLISGYTGVYCQAATSTEALINFVSTLPGVEAAYDRPAACELFDLPPDRQ
;
A
#
# COMPACT_ATOMS: atom_id res chain seq x y z
N CYS A 1 7.19 12.32 14.95
CA CYS A 1 5.87 11.97 15.49
C CYS A 1 5.62 10.49 15.32
N ILE A 2 4.92 9.86 16.24
CA ILE A 2 4.35 8.52 16.10
C ILE A 2 2.93 8.73 15.56
N ALA A 3 2.53 7.93 14.57
CA ALA A 3 1.20 7.91 14.03
C ALA A 3 0.75 6.47 13.86
N ASP A 4 -0.53 6.21 14.05
CA ASP A 4 -1.13 4.92 13.80
C ASP A 4 -1.50 4.79 12.32
N SER A 5 -1.27 3.62 11.75
CA SER A 5 -1.83 3.26 10.45
C SER A 5 -3.30 2.84 10.59
N VAL A 6 -4.07 2.90 9.51
CA VAL A 6 -5.39 2.27 9.51
C VAL A 6 -5.24 0.74 9.59
N VAL A 7 -6.23 0.06 10.12
CA VAL A 7 -6.30 -1.41 10.15
C VAL A 7 -7.19 -1.90 9.00
N PRO A 8 -6.74 -2.87 8.20
CA PRO A 8 -5.42 -3.48 8.20
C PRO A 8 -4.32 -2.54 7.69
N SER A 9 -3.12 -2.67 8.27
CA SER A 9 -1.96 -1.84 7.96
C SER A 9 -1.30 -2.25 6.64
N TYR A 10 -2.05 -2.12 5.54
CA TYR A 10 -1.61 -2.47 4.19
C TYR A 10 -1.41 -1.25 3.31
N THR A 11 -0.63 -1.41 2.26
CA THR A 11 -0.28 -0.34 1.32
C THR A 11 -1.50 0.38 0.73
N ASN A 12 -2.48 -0.36 0.19
CA ASN A 12 -3.60 0.28 -0.50
C ASN A 12 -4.47 1.11 0.46
N PRO A 13 -5.03 0.56 1.56
CA PRO A 13 -5.88 1.35 2.46
C PRO A 13 -5.14 2.55 3.07
N ASN A 14 -3.89 2.38 3.49
CA ASN A 14 -3.15 3.47 4.12
C ASN A 14 -2.80 4.59 3.14
N ASN A 15 -2.34 4.28 1.93
CA ASN A 15 -2.09 5.32 0.92
C ASN A 15 -3.37 6.08 0.54
N ILE A 16 -4.50 5.38 0.43
CA ILE A 16 -5.77 6.06 0.13
C ILE A 16 -6.23 6.90 1.33
N SER A 17 -6.06 6.43 2.56
CA SER A 17 -6.31 7.25 3.75
C SER A 17 -5.44 8.51 3.79
N ILE A 18 -4.14 8.40 3.49
CA ILE A 18 -3.22 9.55 3.44
C ILE A 18 -3.70 10.61 2.43
N ILE A 19 -4.06 10.21 1.20
CA ILE A 19 -4.43 11.16 0.16
C ILE A 19 -5.89 11.63 0.22
N THR A 20 -6.75 10.97 1.00
CA THR A 20 -8.16 11.37 1.14
C THR A 20 -8.47 12.01 2.48
N GLY A 21 -7.57 11.86 3.47
CA GLY A 21 -7.81 12.29 4.84
C GLY A 21 -9.00 11.60 5.50
N SER A 22 -9.32 10.36 5.07
CA SER A 22 -10.53 9.64 5.46
C SER A 22 -10.22 8.18 5.81
N PRO A 23 -10.99 7.52 6.68
CA PRO A 23 -10.82 6.11 7.00
C PRO A 23 -11.36 5.19 5.88
N PRO A 24 -11.03 3.89 5.91
CA PRO A 24 -11.52 2.90 4.95
C PRO A 24 -13.04 2.86 4.77
N SER A 25 -13.83 3.05 5.83
CA SER A 25 -15.30 3.12 5.77
C SER A 25 -15.80 4.19 4.82
N VAL A 26 -15.08 5.31 4.70
CA VAL A 26 -15.41 6.45 3.85
C VAL A 26 -14.83 6.29 2.45
N HIS A 27 -13.52 6.03 2.33
CA HIS A 27 -12.90 5.96 1.00
C HIS A 27 -13.06 4.60 0.30
N GLY A 28 -13.49 3.55 1.01
CA GLY A 28 -13.91 2.28 0.45
C GLY A 28 -12.80 1.27 0.15
N ILE A 29 -11.53 1.58 0.34
CA ILE A 29 -10.41 0.64 0.18
C ILE A 29 -10.07 0.06 1.54
N SER A 30 -10.56 -1.17 1.80
CA SER A 30 -10.43 -1.82 3.12
C SER A 30 -9.27 -2.80 3.23
N ALA A 31 -8.68 -3.19 2.10
CA ALA A 31 -7.59 -4.16 2.05
C ALA A 31 -6.88 -4.11 0.68
N ASN A 32 -5.96 -5.03 0.43
CA ASN A 32 -5.43 -5.28 -0.91
C ASN A 32 -6.34 -6.26 -1.70
N PHE A 33 -7.06 -7.12 -0.96
CA PHE A 33 -7.88 -8.20 -1.51
C PHE A 33 -9.11 -8.44 -0.62
N PHE A 34 -10.26 -8.72 -1.20
CA PHE A 34 -11.49 -9.07 -0.49
C PHE A 34 -12.29 -10.12 -1.29
N ILE A 35 -13.25 -10.76 -0.64
CA ILE A 35 -14.24 -11.58 -1.32
C ILE A 35 -15.44 -10.71 -1.65
N ASP A 36 -15.77 -10.60 -2.93
CA ASP A 36 -16.95 -9.86 -3.39
C ASP A 36 -18.21 -10.59 -2.89
N PRO A 37 -19.06 -9.95 -2.09
CA PRO A 37 -20.24 -10.60 -1.52
C PRO A 37 -21.31 -10.95 -2.56
N GLU A 38 -21.30 -10.32 -3.74
CA GLU A 38 -22.27 -10.58 -4.81
C GLU A 38 -21.87 -11.81 -5.63
N THR A 39 -20.56 -11.97 -5.91
CA THR A 39 -20.06 -13.03 -6.77
C THR A 39 -19.41 -14.19 -6.01
N GLY A 40 -19.01 -13.99 -4.76
CA GLY A 40 -18.21 -14.93 -3.97
C GLY A 40 -16.76 -15.07 -4.45
N GLU A 41 -16.33 -14.27 -5.41
CA GLU A 41 -14.99 -14.32 -5.97
C GLU A 41 -14.01 -13.41 -5.23
N GLY A 42 -12.75 -13.81 -5.24
CA GLY A 42 -11.66 -12.98 -4.72
C GLY A 42 -11.27 -11.86 -5.66
N VAL A 43 -11.27 -10.63 -5.16
CA VAL A 43 -11.02 -9.42 -5.96
C VAL A 43 -9.89 -8.61 -5.38
N GLN A 44 -8.98 -8.15 -6.23
CA GLN A 44 -7.93 -7.19 -5.84
C GLN A 44 -8.46 -5.75 -5.87
N MET A 45 -8.23 -5.02 -4.76
CA MET A 45 -8.63 -3.61 -4.63
C MET A 45 -7.61 -2.67 -5.29
N THR A 46 -7.36 -2.88 -6.58
CA THR A 46 -6.43 -2.07 -7.39
C THR A 46 -7.13 -1.25 -8.48
N ASP A 47 -8.45 -1.38 -8.60
CA ASP A 47 -9.25 -0.59 -9.55
C ASP A 47 -9.73 0.71 -8.87
N PRO A 48 -9.51 1.87 -9.49
CA PRO A 48 -10.00 3.16 -8.99
C PRO A 48 -11.52 3.23 -8.74
N LYS A 49 -12.31 2.35 -9.36
CA LYS A 49 -13.77 2.29 -9.12
C LYS A 49 -14.14 2.03 -7.65
N TYR A 50 -13.26 1.37 -6.91
CA TYR A 50 -13.50 1.06 -5.48
C TYR A 50 -13.32 2.27 -4.56
N ILE A 51 -12.62 3.32 -4.99
CA ILE A 51 -12.48 4.56 -4.20
C ILE A 51 -13.77 5.37 -4.30
N ARG A 52 -14.33 5.76 -3.16
CA ARG A 52 -15.66 6.41 -3.05
C ARG A 52 -15.60 7.92 -2.96
N VAL A 53 -14.44 8.48 -2.60
CA VAL A 53 -14.25 9.90 -2.34
C VAL A 53 -13.08 10.46 -3.16
N PRO A 54 -13.06 11.75 -3.46
CA PRO A 54 -11.92 12.37 -4.13
C PRO A 54 -10.70 12.43 -3.21
N SER A 55 -9.52 12.42 -3.80
CA SER A 55 -8.25 12.65 -3.12
C SER A 55 -7.84 14.12 -3.17
N ILE A 56 -6.94 14.52 -2.27
CA ILE A 56 -6.31 15.86 -2.33
C ILE A 56 -5.61 16.08 -3.68
N LEU A 57 -5.03 15.03 -4.27
CA LEU A 57 -4.39 15.11 -5.58
C LEU A 57 -5.40 15.45 -6.68
N ALA A 58 -6.56 14.79 -6.67
CA ALA A 58 -7.65 15.05 -7.61
C ALA A 58 -8.24 16.46 -7.43
N GLU A 59 -8.46 16.89 -6.17
CA GLU A 59 -9.03 18.18 -5.87
C GLU A 59 -8.11 19.33 -6.28
N PHE A 60 -6.82 19.27 -5.98
CA PHE A 60 -5.86 20.27 -6.42
C PHE A 60 -5.79 20.31 -7.94
N SER A 61 -5.69 19.16 -8.59
CA SER A 61 -5.64 19.07 -10.05
C SER A 61 -6.91 19.62 -10.71
N ARG A 62 -8.10 19.35 -10.15
CA ARG A 62 -9.38 19.90 -10.64
C ARG A 62 -9.46 21.42 -10.53
N ASN A 63 -8.80 22.01 -9.52
CA ASN A 63 -8.73 23.45 -9.31
C ASN A 63 -7.55 24.12 -10.04
N GLY A 64 -6.94 23.44 -11.00
CA GLY A 64 -5.94 24.01 -11.89
C GLY A 64 -4.50 23.92 -11.41
N ALA A 65 -4.24 23.30 -10.25
CA ALA A 65 -2.89 23.05 -9.77
C ALA A 65 -2.21 21.96 -10.60
N LYS A 66 -0.91 22.09 -10.82
CA LYS A 66 -0.07 21.06 -11.43
C LYS A 66 0.32 20.04 -10.38
N VAL A 67 -0.29 18.86 -10.45
CA VAL A 67 -0.06 17.76 -9.53
C VAL A 67 0.85 16.72 -10.16
N VAL A 68 1.83 16.25 -9.40
CA VAL A 68 2.73 15.17 -9.80
C VAL A 68 2.57 13.99 -8.82
N SER A 69 2.19 12.83 -9.34
CA SER A 69 2.12 11.59 -8.57
C SER A 69 3.05 10.55 -9.20
N ILE A 70 4.06 10.12 -8.45
CA ILE A 70 5.03 9.12 -8.90
C ILE A 70 5.04 7.97 -7.89
N THR A 71 4.86 6.76 -8.38
CA THR A 71 4.92 5.56 -7.53
C THR A 71 6.03 4.63 -7.98
N ALA A 72 6.54 3.81 -7.08
CA ALA A 72 7.45 2.73 -7.45
C ALA A 72 6.74 1.70 -8.34
N LYS A 73 5.59 1.18 -7.89
CA LYS A 73 4.80 0.13 -8.59
C LYS A 73 3.55 0.68 -9.28
N ASP A 74 3.22 0.15 -10.45
CA ASP A 74 2.13 0.64 -11.30
C ASP A 74 0.72 0.42 -10.72
N LYS A 75 0.53 -0.58 -9.88
CA LYS A 75 -0.79 -0.84 -9.26
C LYS A 75 -1.29 0.35 -8.44
N LEU A 76 -0.46 0.87 -7.54
CA LEU A 76 -0.82 1.99 -6.69
C LEU A 76 -0.99 3.28 -7.52
N ARG A 77 -0.18 3.47 -8.57
CA ARG A 77 -0.32 4.60 -9.50
C ARG A 77 -1.76 4.75 -10.02
N ARG A 78 -2.43 3.63 -10.31
CA ARG A 78 -3.82 3.66 -10.82
C ARG A 78 -4.78 4.21 -9.76
N LEU A 79 -4.64 3.79 -8.51
CA LEU A 79 -5.47 4.28 -7.41
C LEU A 79 -5.21 5.77 -7.13
N LEU A 80 -3.94 6.15 -6.97
CA LEU A 80 -3.54 7.54 -6.69
C LEU A 80 -3.90 8.50 -7.85
N GLY A 81 -3.91 7.98 -9.08
CA GLY A 81 -4.22 8.74 -10.30
C GLY A 81 -5.70 9.04 -10.50
N LYS A 82 -6.61 8.51 -9.66
CA LYS A 82 -8.05 8.76 -9.82
C LYS A 82 -8.36 10.25 -9.72
N GLY A 83 -8.89 10.80 -10.82
CA GLY A 83 -9.31 12.21 -10.88
C GLY A 83 -8.20 13.23 -11.13
N ILE A 84 -6.94 12.80 -11.29
CA ILE A 84 -5.86 13.70 -11.72
C ILE A 84 -6.08 14.09 -13.18
N ASN A 85 -6.07 15.39 -13.46
CA ASN A 85 -6.27 15.95 -14.81
C ASN A 85 -4.94 16.01 -15.59
N ILE A 86 -4.64 14.93 -16.29
CA ILE A 86 -3.43 14.84 -17.14
C ILE A 86 -3.44 15.89 -18.26
N ALA A 87 -4.58 16.11 -18.90
CA ALA A 87 -4.71 17.09 -19.97
C ALA A 87 -4.50 18.54 -19.47
N GLY A 88 -4.70 18.79 -18.16
CA GLY A 88 -4.44 20.06 -17.50
C GLY A 88 -2.99 20.27 -17.07
N GLY A 89 -2.07 19.38 -17.45
CA GLY A 89 -0.63 19.50 -17.17
C GLY A 89 -0.15 18.80 -15.90
N SER A 90 -1.01 18.00 -15.26
CA SER A 90 -0.60 17.12 -14.18
C SER A 90 0.12 15.86 -14.70
N VAL A 91 0.91 15.21 -13.84
CA VAL A 91 1.74 14.05 -14.18
C VAL A 91 1.40 12.88 -13.24
N ASN A 92 1.24 11.67 -13.81
CA ASN A 92 1.02 10.46 -13.02
C ASN A 92 1.66 9.24 -13.70
N PHE A 93 2.74 8.71 -13.11
CA PHE A 93 3.43 7.53 -13.64
C PHE A 93 4.05 6.66 -12.54
N SER A 94 4.61 5.51 -12.91
CA SER A 94 5.37 4.63 -12.03
C SER A 94 6.78 4.37 -12.56
N SER A 95 7.74 4.19 -11.64
CA SER A 95 9.11 3.79 -12.00
C SER A 95 9.11 2.45 -12.74
N GLU A 96 8.27 1.50 -12.29
CA GLU A 96 8.12 0.16 -12.93
C GLU A 96 7.85 0.24 -14.44
N LYS A 97 7.10 1.26 -14.88
CA LYS A 97 6.71 1.44 -16.30
C LYS A 97 7.15 2.77 -16.87
N ALA A 98 8.26 3.33 -16.37
CA ALA A 98 8.78 4.61 -16.81
C ALA A 98 9.08 4.66 -18.31
N ASN A 99 9.48 3.54 -18.92
CA ASN A 99 9.73 3.40 -20.36
C ASN A 99 8.45 3.41 -21.22
N GLN A 100 7.27 3.30 -20.63
CA GLN A 100 5.97 3.27 -21.33
C GLN A 100 5.20 4.60 -21.20
N CYS A 101 5.79 5.60 -20.55
CA CYS A 101 5.16 6.88 -20.33
C CYS A 101 4.93 7.64 -21.63
N THR A 102 3.75 8.25 -21.75
CA THR A 102 3.41 9.12 -22.86
C THR A 102 2.75 10.40 -22.34
N LEU A 103 2.90 11.52 -23.05
CA LEU A 103 2.23 12.77 -22.70
C LEU A 103 0.73 12.59 -22.54
N ALA A 104 0.09 11.84 -23.44
CA ALA A 104 -1.37 11.65 -23.42
C ALA A 104 -1.87 10.86 -22.19
N LYS A 105 -1.12 9.87 -21.72
CA LYS A 105 -1.55 8.99 -20.61
C LYS A 105 -1.00 9.42 -19.27
N ASN A 106 0.20 9.97 -19.24
CA ASN A 106 0.97 10.21 -18.03
C ASN A 106 1.31 11.68 -17.79
N GLY A 107 1.07 12.56 -18.77
CA GLY A 107 1.47 13.97 -18.71
C GLY A 107 2.98 14.19 -18.90
N ILE A 108 3.72 13.15 -19.19
CA ILE A 108 5.18 13.16 -19.36
C ILE A 108 5.60 12.04 -20.31
N ASP A 109 6.66 12.25 -21.06
CA ASP A 109 7.35 11.25 -21.86
C ASP A 109 8.87 11.29 -21.62
N ASN A 110 9.60 10.39 -22.27
CA ASN A 110 11.07 10.32 -22.19
C ASN A 110 11.63 10.32 -20.76
N VAL A 111 10.89 9.69 -19.82
CA VAL A 111 11.20 9.75 -18.39
C VAL A 111 12.57 9.18 -18.06
N LEU A 112 13.01 8.09 -18.74
CA LEU A 112 14.35 7.51 -18.50
C LEU A 112 15.46 8.53 -18.83
N SER A 113 15.33 9.25 -19.94
CA SER A 113 16.28 10.30 -20.30
C SER A 113 16.23 11.51 -19.37
N LEU A 114 15.06 11.87 -18.88
CA LEU A 114 14.90 12.97 -17.92
C LEU A 114 15.60 12.65 -16.59
N VAL A 115 15.43 11.42 -16.10
CA VAL A 115 15.99 10.98 -14.81
C VAL A 115 17.47 10.63 -14.94
N ASP A 116 17.94 10.33 -16.17
CA ASP A 116 19.27 9.82 -16.47
C ASP A 116 19.58 8.50 -15.72
N MET A 117 18.57 7.64 -15.67
CA MET A 117 18.66 6.29 -15.08
C MET A 117 18.07 5.27 -16.03
N PRO A 118 18.64 4.05 -16.07
CA PRO A 118 17.99 2.93 -16.78
C PRO A 118 16.65 2.57 -16.13
N LEU A 119 15.82 1.81 -16.85
CA LEU A 119 14.61 1.24 -16.25
C LEU A 119 15.00 0.35 -15.07
N PRO A 120 14.53 0.65 -13.85
CA PRO A 120 14.92 -0.14 -12.68
C PRO A 120 14.23 -1.51 -12.66
N ASP A 121 14.91 -2.50 -12.09
CA ASP A 121 14.27 -3.77 -11.76
C ASP A 121 13.23 -3.58 -10.65
N VAL A 122 12.08 -4.27 -10.78
CA VAL A 122 10.97 -4.18 -9.82
C VAL A 122 11.39 -4.58 -8.40
N TYR A 123 12.38 -5.46 -8.28
CA TYR A 123 12.91 -5.96 -7.01
C TYR A 123 14.29 -5.41 -6.69
N SER A 124 14.45 -4.10 -6.83
CA SER A 124 15.69 -3.37 -6.53
C SER A 124 15.45 -2.14 -5.66
N ALA A 125 16.51 -1.64 -5.04
CA ALA A 125 16.52 -0.33 -4.39
C ALA A 125 16.25 0.80 -5.38
N ASP A 126 16.75 0.65 -6.61
CA ASP A 126 16.68 1.65 -7.66
C ASP A 126 15.23 1.96 -8.06
N LEU A 127 14.28 1.02 -7.86
CA LEU A 127 12.87 1.29 -8.11
C LEU A 127 12.34 2.47 -7.27
N SER A 128 12.74 2.55 -6.01
CA SER A 128 12.40 3.63 -5.09
C SER A 128 13.23 4.89 -5.34
N LEU A 129 14.51 4.73 -5.59
CA LEU A 129 15.41 5.86 -5.86
C LEU A 129 15.02 6.60 -7.14
N PHE A 130 14.56 5.87 -8.16
CA PHE A 130 14.03 6.44 -9.39
C PHE A 130 12.82 7.37 -9.14
N VAL A 131 11.92 7.02 -8.21
CA VAL A 131 10.79 7.89 -7.82
C VAL A 131 11.28 9.24 -7.35
N LEU A 132 12.26 9.23 -6.44
CA LEU A 132 12.78 10.44 -5.81
C LEU A 132 13.61 11.28 -6.79
N GLU A 133 14.47 10.63 -7.59
CA GLU A 133 15.25 11.30 -8.63
C GLU A 133 14.33 11.94 -9.69
N ALA A 134 13.29 11.22 -10.12
CA ALA A 134 12.28 11.78 -11.02
C ALA A 134 11.56 12.96 -10.37
N GLY A 135 11.23 12.88 -9.10
CA GLY A 135 10.65 14.00 -8.34
C GLY A 135 11.55 15.23 -8.34
N VAL A 136 12.84 15.07 -8.06
CA VAL A 136 13.82 16.16 -8.09
C VAL A 136 13.89 16.78 -9.49
N LYS A 137 14.04 15.98 -10.55
CA LYS A 137 14.14 16.46 -11.94
C LYS A 137 12.88 17.20 -12.42
N ILE A 138 11.71 16.69 -12.04
CA ILE A 138 10.44 17.35 -12.39
C ILE A 138 10.27 18.65 -11.59
N LEU A 139 10.66 18.68 -10.31
CA LEU A 139 10.63 19.90 -9.53
C LEU A 139 11.56 20.96 -10.10
N GLU A 140 12.78 20.60 -10.51
CA GLU A 140 13.73 21.52 -11.18
C GLU A 140 13.14 22.10 -12.47
N ARG A 141 12.53 21.28 -13.30
CA ARG A 141 12.06 21.65 -14.64
C ARG A 141 10.71 22.37 -14.63
N ASP A 142 9.72 21.81 -13.92
CA ASP A 142 8.30 22.13 -14.11
C ASP A 142 7.65 22.89 -12.95
N ARG A 143 8.29 22.90 -11.76
CA ARG A 143 7.79 23.57 -10.55
C ARG A 143 6.31 23.26 -10.26
N PRO A 144 5.93 21.98 -10.06
CA PRO A 144 4.56 21.62 -9.73
C PRO A 144 4.13 22.19 -8.36
N ASP A 145 2.82 22.34 -8.18
CA ASP A 145 2.23 22.87 -6.95
C ASP A 145 2.14 21.81 -5.84
N LEU A 146 1.96 20.56 -6.22
CA LEU A 146 1.84 19.43 -5.28
C LEU A 146 2.50 18.18 -5.87
N MET A 147 3.30 17.49 -5.05
CA MET A 147 3.93 16.21 -5.42
C MET A 147 3.62 15.12 -4.40
N TYR A 148 3.30 13.93 -4.88
CA TYR A 148 3.20 12.72 -4.08
C TYR A 148 4.19 11.68 -4.63
N LEU A 149 5.25 11.40 -3.86
CA LEU A 149 6.33 10.50 -4.23
C LEU A 149 6.28 9.26 -3.35
N PHE A 150 5.86 8.13 -3.91
CA PHE A 150 5.67 6.89 -3.16
C PHE A 150 6.70 5.84 -3.56
N THR A 151 7.55 5.48 -2.62
CA THR A 151 8.58 4.44 -2.76
C THR A 151 7.98 3.04 -2.53
N THR A 152 8.81 2.00 -2.61
CA THR A 152 8.46 0.64 -2.18
C THR A 152 9.36 0.22 -1.03
N ASP A 153 8.88 -0.70 -0.23
CA ASP A 153 9.48 -1.24 0.98
C ASP A 153 10.37 -2.48 0.74
N PHE A 154 10.82 -2.69 -0.49
CA PHE A 154 11.63 -3.86 -0.87
C PHE A 154 12.90 -4.05 -0.01
N ILE A 155 13.62 -2.94 0.27
CA ILE A 155 14.81 -2.98 1.11
C ILE A 155 14.44 -3.28 2.56
N GLN A 156 13.39 -2.65 3.07
CA GLN A 156 12.93 -2.82 4.45
C GLN A 156 12.44 -4.25 4.74
N HIS A 157 11.90 -4.95 3.73
CA HIS A 157 11.55 -6.37 3.85
C HIS A 157 12.75 -7.30 3.99
N LYS A 158 13.93 -6.89 3.55
CA LYS A 158 15.11 -7.75 3.50
C LYS A 158 16.19 -7.40 4.51
N TYR A 159 16.29 -6.14 4.89
CA TYR A 159 17.39 -5.61 5.66
C TYR A 159 16.88 -4.76 6.81
N ALA A 160 17.14 -5.24 8.03
CA ALA A 160 16.79 -4.50 9.25
C ALA A 160 17.46 -3.11 9.29
N PRO A 161 16.88 -2.13 9.97
CA PRO A 161 17.52 -0.86 10.27
C PRO A 161 18.88 -1.06 10.93
N GLY A 162 19.87 -0.23 10.53
CA GLY A 162 21.24 -0.31 11.05
C GLY A 162 22.18 -1.22 10.25
N THR A 163 21.69 -2.03 9.31
CA THR A 163 22.55 -2.76 8.37
C THR A 163 23.14 -1.81 7.32
N ASP A 164 24.32 -2.15 6.77
CA ASP A 164 24.99 -1.32 5.75
C ASP A 164 24.10 -1.06 4.53
N VAL A 165 23.36 -2.07 4.09
CA VAL A 165 22.43 -1.95 2.94
C VAL A 165 21.29 -0.99 3.25
N SER A 166 20.64 -1.15 4.41
CA SER A 166 19.57 -0.27 4.86
C SER A 166 20.07 1.16 5.04
N ASN A 167 21.19 1.35 5.72
CA ASN A 167 21.80 2.66 5.97
C ASN A 167 22.17 3.37 4.66
N LYS A 168 22.77 2.65 3.70
CA LYS A 168 23.10 3.20 2.38
C LYS A 168 21.83 3.65 1.64
N PHE A 169 20.80 2.82 1.63
CA PHE A 169 19.54 3.13 0.97
C PHE A 169 18.86 4.36 1.61
N LEU A 170 18.78 4.41 2.94
CA LEU A 170 18.19 5.55 3.66
C LEU A 170 19.01 6.84 3.44
N SER A 171 20.33 6.77 3.36
CA SER A 171 21.17 7.94 3.04
C SER A 171 20.91 8.46 1.63
N GLN A 172 20.61 7.60 0.66
CA GLN A 172 20.26 8.01 -0.70
C GLN A 172 18.88 8.69 -0.74
N ILE A 173 17.91 8.18 0.03
CA ILE A 173 16.60 8.82 0.21
C ILE A 173 16.76 10.20 0.85
N ASP A 174 17.53 10.30 1.92
CA ASP A 174 17.78 11.56 2.65
C ASP A 174 18.44 12.60 1.74
N ASN A 175 19.42 12.22 0.94
CA ASN A 175 20.05 13.10 -0.06
C ASN A 175 19.04 13.62 -1.09
N ALA A 176 18.13 12.78 -1.58
CA ALA A 176 17.11 13.21 -2.53
C ALA A 176 16.09 14.17 -1.88
N ILE A 177 15.70 13.91 -0.64
CA ILE A 177 14.85 14.81 0.16
C ILE A 177 15.57 16.17 0.37
N GLY A 178 16.86 16.15 0.73
CA GLY A 178 17.66 17.37 0.87
C GLY A 178 17.62 18.22 -0.41
N ARG A 179 17.79 17.60 -1.57
CA ARG A 179 17.72 18.29 -2.87
C ARG A 179 16.34 18.89 -3.16
N LEU A 180 15.25 18.21 -2.78
CA LEU A 180 13.89 18.76 -2.88
C LEU A 180 13.73 20.01 -2.00
N ILE A 181 14.27 19.99 -0.79
CA ILE A 181 14.26 21.13 0.14
C ILE A 181 15.10 22.28 -0.42
N ASP A 182 16.29 22.03 -0.94
CA ASP A 182 17.18 23.03 -1.54
C ASP A 182 16.53 23.70 -2.76
N LEU A 183 15.68 22.98 -3.47
CA LEU A 183 14.87 23.51 -4.58
C LEU A 183 13.66 24.33 -4.09
N GLY A 184 13.45 24.46 -2.77
CA GLY A 184 12.40 25.26 -2.17
C GLY A 184 11.09 24.51 -1.91
N ALA A 185 11.07 23.18 -1.97
CA ALA A 185 9.89 22.40 -1.59
C ALA A 185 9.68 22.38 -0.07
N ILE A 186 8.42 22.42 0.35
CA ILE A 186 8.02 22.05 1.70
C ILE A 186 7.77 20.54 1.69
N VAL A 187 8.59 19.78 2.41
CA VAL A 187 8.56 18.33 2.36
C VAL A 187 7.94 17.76 3.64
N GLY A 188 6.90 16.94 3.49
CA GLY A 188 6.37 16.07 4.52
C GLY A 188 6.80 14.62 4.22
N VAL A 189 7.24 13.90 5.25
CA VAL A 189 7.61 12.48 5.16
C VAL A 189 6.69 11.68 6.07
N THR A 190 6.08 10.63 5.51
CA THR A 190 5.25 9.69 6.27
C THR A 190 5.47 8.27 5.78
N ALA A 191 5.00 7.29 6.53
CA ALA A 191 4.96 5.90 6.12
C ALA A 191 3.49 5.43 6.07
N ASP A 192 3.20 4.50 5.17
CA ASP A 192 1.88 3.87 5.06
C ASP A 192 1.69 2.76 6.10
N HIS A 193 2.74 2.14 6.55
CA HIS A 193 2.76 1.17 7.66
C HIS A 193 4.18 1.00 8.22
N GLY A 194 4.28 0.28 9.34
CA GLY A 194 5.54 -0.13 9.93
C GLY A 194 6.02 -1.49 9.41
N MET A 195 7.12 -1.95 10.00
CA MET A 195 7.71 -3.27 9.77
C MET A 195 7.97 -3.94 11.11
N ASN A 196 7.81 -5.25 11.17
CA ASN A 196 8.10 -6.03 12.37
C ASN A 196 8.89 -7.30 12.00
N GLU A 197 9.60 -7.86 12.99
CA GLU A 197 10.37 -9.09 12.82
C GLU A 197 9.43 -10.29 12.64
N ARG A 198 9.76 -11.15 11.68
CA ARG A 198 9.00 -12.37 11.36
C ARG A 198 9.63 -13.65 11.87
N MET A 199 10.77 -13.52 12.50
CA MET A 199 11.52 -14.64 13.06
C MET A 199 11.60 -14.49 14.57
N THR A 200 11.57 -15.60 15.26
CA THR A 200 11.90 -15.64 16.68
C THR A 200 13.42 -15.53 16.87
N PRO A 201 13.92 -15.23 18.08
CA PRO A 201 15.35 -15.08 18.33
C PRO A 201 16.21 -16.31 17.99
N ASP A 202 15.61 -17.51 17.97
CA ASP A 202 16.27 -18.73 17.56
C ASP A 202 16.25 -19.01 16.06
N GLY A 203 15.66 -18.07 15.26
CA GLY A 203 15.59 -18.18 13.81
C GLY A 203 14.38 -18.99 13.29
N SER A 204 13.46 -19.40 14.15
CA SER A 204 12.22 -20.06 13.74
C SER A 204 11.20 -19.03 13.21
N PRO A 205 10.31 -19.41 12.27
CA PRO A 205 9.24 -18.52 11.83
C PRO A 205 8.28 -18.14 12.96
N ASN A 206 8.05 -16.85 13.16
CA ASN A 206 7.03 -16.33 14.08
C ASN A 206 5.71 -16.10 13.34
N VAL A 207 5.04 -17.20 12.97
CA VAL A 207 3.84 -17.19 12.12
C VAL A 207 2.81 -18.19 12.65
N ILE A 208 1.54 -17.84 12.52
CA ILE A 208 0.39 -18.70 12.75
C ILE A 208 -0.19 -19.11 11.40
N TYR A 209 -0.27 -20.39 11.11
CA TYR A 209 -0.99 -20.94 9.96
C TYR A 209 -2.46 -21.14 10.36
N LEU A 210 -3.20 -20.02 10.39
CA LEU A 210 -4.53 -19.96 10.99
C LEU A 210 -5.53 -20.95 10.35
N GLN A 211 -5.46 -21.21 9.04
CA GLN A 211 -6.32 -22.21 8.39
C GLN A 211 -6.08 -23.61 8.99
N ASP A 212 -4.81 -23.98 9.19
CA ASP A 212 -4.47 -25.32 9.72
C ASP A 212 -4.96 -25.48 11.16
N GLU A 213 -4.84 -24.44 11.99
CA GLU A 213 -5.33 -24.49 13.38
C GLU A 213 -6.86 -24.56 13.42
N ILE A 214 -7.56 -23.81 12.57
CA ILE A 214 -9.02 -23.85 12.46
C ILE A 214 -9.50 -25.22 11.94
N ASP A 215 -8.86 -25.75 10.90
CA ASP A 215 -9.24 -27.05 10.32
C ASP A 215 -9.02 -28.20 11.30
N LYS A 216 -8.01 -28.10 12.14
CA LYS A 216 -7.73 -29.09 13.19
C LYS A 216 -8.80 -29.08 14.29
N GLU A 217 -9.30 -27.93 14.68
CA GLU A 217 -10.31 -27.79 15.73
C GLU A 217 -11.73 -28.09 15.23
N PHE A 218 -12.10 -27.54 14.07
CA PHE A 218 -13.48 -27.54 13.58
C PHE A 218 -13.73 -28.48 12.39
N GLY A 219 -12.68 -29.07 11.84
CA GLY A 219 -12.75 -29.85 10.60
C GLY A 219 -12.59 -29.01 9.33
N THR A 220 -11.98 -29.63 8.31
CA THR A 220 -11.69 -29.00 7.03
C THR A 220 -12.97 -28.52 6.34
N GLY A 221 -12.95 -27.27 5.88
CA GLY A 221 -14.05 -26.65 5.14
C GLY A 221 -15.15 -26.02 6.00
N ALA A 222 -15.06 -26.08 7.34
CA ALA A 222 -15.98 -25.37 8.23
C ALA A 222 -15.82 -23.85 8.12
N TYR A 223 -14.59 -23.38 7.96
CA TYR A 223 -14.23 -21.97 7.81
C TYR A 223 -13.22 -21.80 6.70
N ARG A 224 -13.19 -20.60 6.11
CA ARG A 224 -12.21 -20.23 5.09
C ARG A 224 -11.42 -19.00 5.53
N VAL A 225 -10.13 -19.18 5.74
CA VAL A 225 -9.20 -18.05 5.99
C VAL A 225 -8.89 -17.34 4.68
N VAL A 226 -9.04 -16.02 4.65
CA VAL A 226 -8.75 -15.19 3.50
C VAL A 226 -7.67 -14.19 3.87
N LEU A 227 -6.53 -14.34 3.22
CA LEU A 227 -5.41 -13.43 3.38
C LEU A 227 -5.71 -12.15 2.61
N THR A 228 -6.27 -11.16 3.28
CA THR A 228 -6.66 -9.87 2.70
C THR A 228 -5.47 -9.05 2.19
N PHE A 229 -4.26 -9.52 2.47
CA PHE A 229 -2.98 -9.05 1.93
C PHE A 229 -2.66 -9.61 0.53
N THR A 230 -3.35 -10.63 0.07
CA THR A 230 -3.04 -11.37 -1.17
C THR A 230 -2.78 -10.43 -2.35
N ASP A 231 -1.66 -10.64 -3.01
CA ASP A 231 -1.23 -9.93 -4.19
C ASP A 231 -0.58 -10.91 -5.18
N HIS A 232 -1.28 -11.20 -6.26
CA HIS A 232 -0.82 -12.15 -7.28
C HIS A 232 0.44 -11.70 -8.03
N TYR A 233 0.81 -10.42 -7.93
CA TYR A 233 1.94 -9.82 -8.66
C TYR A 233 3.21 -9.68 -7.81
N VAL A 234 3.13 -9.93 -6.51
CA VAL A 234 4.26 -9.74 -5.59
C VAL A 234 4.78 -11.09 -5.10
N VAL A 235 6.05 -11.37 -5.38
CA VAL A 235 6.69 -12.65 -5.04
C VAL A 235 7.87 -12.50 -4.08
N HIS A 236 8.23 -11.28 -3.68
CA HIS A 236 9.43 -11.02 -2.87
C HIS A 236 9.21 -11.01 -1.36
N HIS A 237 7.97 -10.93 -0.92
CA HIS A 237 7.61 -11.11 0.48
C HIS A 237 6.62 -12.27 0.61
N SER A 238 6.68 -12.97 1.73
CA SER A 238 5.69 -13.98 2.09
C SER A 238 4.34 -13.32 2.30
N LEU A 239 3.26 -14.07 2.05
CA LEU A 239 1.88 -13.64 2.34
C LEU A 239 1.59 -13.67 3.85
N ILE A 240 2.49 -13.08 4.65
CA ILE A 240 2.38 -12.96 6.10
C ILE A 240 1.92 -11.55 6.42
N SER A 241 0.84 -11.44 7.17
CA SER A 241 0.30 -10.17 7.62
C SER A 241 -0.19 -10.26 9.06
N GLY A 242 -0.29 -9.11 9.73
CA GLY A 242 -0.87 -9.01 11.06
C GLY A 242 -2.40 -9.02 11.09
N TYR A 243 -3.06 -9.20 9.95
CA TYR A 243 -4.53 -9.18 9.83
C TYR A 243 -5.01 -10.20 8.81
N THR A 244 -6.13 -10.87 9.11
CA THR A 244 -6.79 -11.78 8.16
C THR A 244 -8.29 -11.81 8.39
N GLY A 245 -9.05 -12.11 7.34
CA GLY A 245 -10.48 -12.38 7.41
C GLY A 245 -10.76 -13.89 7.48
N VAL A 246 -11.77 -14.28 8.25
CA VAL A 246 -12.25 -15.67 8.27
C VAL A 246 -13.72 -15.70 7.92
N TYR A 247 -14.05 -16.43 6.87
CA TYR A 247 -15.41 -16.58 6.39
C TYR A 247 -16.03 -17.87 6.94
N CYS A 248 -17.15 -17.71 7.62
CA CYS A 248 -17.93 -18.82 8.13
C CYS A 248 -18.73 -19.50 7.01
N GLN A 249 -18.73 -20.83 6.98
CA GLN A 249 -19.67 -21.59 6.14
C GLN A 249 -21.05 -21.70 6.82
N ALA A 250 -22.08 -21.99 6.04
CA ALA A 250 -23.42 -22.19 6.58
C ALA A 250 -23.41 -23.29 7.68
N ALA A 251 -23.99 -23.02 8.82
CA ALA A 251 -24.04 -23.89 10.01
C ALA A 251 -22.83 -23.83 10.95
N THR A 252 -21.87 -22.91 10.79
CA THR A 252 -20.78 -22.71 11.74
C THR A 252 -21.06 -21.53 12.69
N SER A 253 -20.42 -21.53 13.86
CA SER A 253 -20.59 -20.50 14.88
C SER A 253 -19.47 -19.48 14.86
N THR A 254 -19.79 -18.23 14.60
CA THR A 254 -18.83 -17.10 14.71
C THR A 254 -18.28 -16.96 16.14
N GLU A 255 -19.14 -17.14 17.16
CA GLU A 255 -18.74 -17.05 18.56
C GLU A 255 -17.72 -18.16 18.94
N ALA A 256 -17.98 -19.40 18.51
CA ALA A 256 -17.05 -20.51 18.75
C ALA A 256 -15.69 -20.26 18.08
N LEU A 257 -15.70 -19.71 16.85
CA LEU A 257 -14.48 -19.36 16.14
C LEU A 257 -13.68 -18.27 16.87
N ILE A 258 -14.33 -17.18 17.28
CA ILE A 258 -13.70 -16.07 18.00
C ILE A 258 -13.08 -16.58 19.32
N ASN A 259 -13.85 -17.38 20.08
CA ASN A 259 -13.38 -17.94 21.33
C ASN A 259 -12.13 -18.82 21.14
N PHE A 260 -12.12 -19.66 20.11
CA PHE A 260 -10.96 -20.52 19.81
C PHE A 260 -9.76 -19.67 19.34
N VAL A 261 -9.94 -18.82 18.33
CA VAL A 261 -8.84 -18.03 17.73
C VAL A 261 -8.19 -17.12 18.78
N SER A 262 -8.98 -16.55 19.69
CA SER A 262 -8.47 -15.70 20.78
C SER A 262 -7.57 -16.44 21.78
N THR A 263 -7.57 -17.78 21.79
CA THR A 263 -6.67 -18.57 22.64
C THR A 263 -5.33 -18.89 22.00
N LEU A 264 -5.20 -18.67 20.69
CA LEU A 264 -3.98 -19.02 19.96
C LEU A 264 -2.83 -18.07 20.33
N PRO A 265 -1.65 -18.60 20.70
CA PRO A 265 -0.50 -17.77 20.99
C PRO A 265 -0.12 -16.89 19.80
N GLY A 266 0.03 -15.58 20.03
CA GLY A 266 0.38 -14.60 18.97
C GLY A 266 -0.83 -13.95 18.31
N VAL A 267 -2.06 -14.35 18.62
CA VAL A 267 -3.28 -13.63 18.26
C VAL A 267 -3.51 -12.52 19.29
N GLU A 268 -3.53 -11.30 18.84
CA GLU A 268 -3.77 -10.12 19.67
C GLU A 268 -5.26 -9.96 19.99
N ALA A 269 -6.12 -10.10 18.97
CA ALA A 269 -7.56 -10.02 19.12
C ALA A 269 -8.31 -10.69 17.95
N ALA A 270 -9.55 -11.10 18.20
CA ALA A 270 -10.48 -11.58 17.20
C ALA A 270 -11.85 -10.90 17.40
N TYR A 271 -12.46 -10.45 16.32
CA TYR A 271 -13.72 -9.71 16.32
C TYR A 271 -14.68 -10.30 15.29
N ASP A 272 -15.96 -10.19 15.52
CA ASP A 272 -16.94 -10.36 14.46
C ASP A 272 -16.91 -9.15 13.52
N ARG A 273 -17.52 -9.29 12.34
CA ARG A 273 -17.52 -8.23 11.33
C ARG A 273 -18.12 -6.91 11.82
N PRO A 274 -19.27 -6.86 12.51
CA PRO A 274 -19.80 -5.60 13.05
C PRO A 274 -18.84 -4.89 13.99
N ALA A 275 -18.28 -5.60 14.96
CA ALA A 275 -17.34 -5.03 15.92
C ALA A 275 -16.03 -4.57 15.25
N ALA A 276 -15.48 -5.36 14.32
CA ALA A 276 -14.29 -4.95 13.58
C ALA A 276 -14.53 -3.70 12.71
N CYS A 277 -15.70 -3.63 12.06
CA CYS A 277 -16.05 -2.46 11.25
C CYS A 277 -16.21 -1.19 12.09
N GLU A 278 -16.81 -1.29 13.27
CA GLU A 278 -16.95 -0.17 14.19
C GLU A 278 -15.59 0.26 14.78
N LEU A 279 -14.78 -0.70 15.25
CA LEU A 279 -13.51 -0.41 15.91
C LEU A 279 -12.45 0.17 14.97
N PHE A 280 -12.40 -0.32 13.73
CA PHE A 280 -11.36 0.02 12.76
C PHE A 280 -11.84 0.89 11.60
N ASP A 281 -13.04 1.44 11.66
CA ASP A 281 -13.63 2.25 10.60
C ASP A 281 -13.58 1.53 9.22
N LEU A 282 -14.01 0.26 9.17
CA LEU A 282 -14.02 -0.53 7.95
C LEU A 282 -15.39 -0.48 7.25
N PRO A 283 -15.43 -0.57 5.89
CA PRO A 283 -16.69 -0.62 5.16
C PRO A 283 -17.34 -2.02 5.31
N PRO A 284 -18.57 -2.13 5.87
CA PRO A 284 -19.20 -3.44 6.12
C PRO A 284 -19.51 -4.25 4.85
N ASP A 285 -19.65 -3.60 3.72
CA ASP A 285 -19.89 -4.22 2.41
C ASP A 285 -18.63 -4.80 1.75
N ARG A 286 -17.47 -4.69 2.42
CA ARG A 286 -16.18 -5.15 1.89
C ARG A 286 -15.32 -5.88 2.93
N GLN A 287 -15.99 -6.50 3.93
CA GLN A 287 -15.36 -7.30 4.98
C GLN A 287 -15.97 -8.71 5.05
#